data_75287ff77f0a21f1135009ca71c1633e
#
_entry.id   75287ff77f0a21f1135009ca71c1633e
#
_cell.length_a   1.000
_cell.length_b   1.000
_cell.length_c   1.000
_cell.angle_alpha   90.00
_cell.angle_beta   90.00
_cell.angle_gamma   90.00
#
_symmetry.space_group_name_H-M   'P 1'
#
loop_
_entity.id
_entity.type
_entity.pdbx_description
1 polymer ?
#
loop_
_entity_poly.entity_id
_entity_poly.type
_entity_poly.pdbx_seq_one_letter_code
_entity_poly.pdbx_strand_id
1 'polypeptide(L)'
;MGTTVGPERKSGRLRLTLICLLVACLLGLVGALVIWSRGTVRPLLDSEGRPLPNSISEKIWVDINGIEQGMFIESQNDANPVLLVVHGGPGMPDHFLTNRYPTGLEELFTVVWWEQRGTGLSYRADIPAETMTVDQFVADILAVTNYLRSRFGKEKIYLMGHSWGSFIGIQAAAQAPQLYDAYIGMAQMSYQLESERLAYEFMLERFKQKGDTKMVQRLERAPVTATGGTPDGYLALRDKGMHSLGIGTTHDMKSVISGIFIPSWQAREYSLREKINIWRGRSFSRSFGLWDKVLRTDLSTVVPSLEIPVYFFHGRYDYTCSYHLARQYFGKIDAPLKGFYTFEHSAHSPVLEEAEKARTILREDVLAGSTAHADTT
;
A
#
# COMPACT_ATOMS: atom_id res chain seq x y z
N MET A 1 30.26 -55.83 -39.63
CA MET A 1 30.87 -54.64 -39.03
C MET A 1 29.76 -53.76 -38.51
N GLY A 2 29.45 -53.86 -37.22
CA GLY A 2 28.44 -53.03 -36.56
C GLY A 2 29.14 -51.84 -35.90
N THR A 3 28.90 -50.65 -36.39
CA THR A 3 29.36 -49.39 -35.77
C THR A 3 28.46 -49.04 -34.59
N THR A 4 28.92 -49.31 -33.38
CA THR A 4 28.31 -48.81 -32.16
C THR A 4 28.44 -47.29 -32.09
N VAL A 5 27.36 -46.56 -32.24
CA VAL A 5 27.28 -45.12 -32.03
C VAL A 5 27.37 -44.89 -30.51
N GLY A 6 28.52 -44.39 -30.05
CA GLY A 6 28.85 -44.23 -28.66
C GLY A 6 28.00 -43.20 -27.91
N PRO A 7 28.00 -43.22 -26.56
CA PRO A 7 27.14 -42.41 -25.67
C PRO A 7 27.39 -40.86 -25.73
N GLU A 8 28.53 -40.40 -26.27
CA GLU A 8 28.89 -38.97 -26.34
C GLU A 8 28.00 -38.13 -27.25
N ARG A 9 27.48 -38.68 -28.36
CA ARG A 9 26.57 -37.92 -29.26
C ARG A 9 25.20 -37.64 -28.64
N LYS A 10 24.71 -38.48 -27.74
CA LYS A 10 23.42 -38.24 -27.03
C LYS A 10 23.55 -37.14 -25.99
N SER A 11 24.67 -37.09 -25.28
CA SER A 11 25.01 -36.05 -24.28
C SER A 11 25.10 -34.64 -24.93
N GLY A 12 25.73 -34.52 -26.09
CA GLY A 12 25.86 -33.24 -26.80
C GLY A 12 24.50 -32.68 -27.29
N ARG A 13 23.63 -33.55 -27.83
CA ARG A 13 22.27 -33.14 -28.24
C ARG A 13 21.42 -32.68 -27.06
N LEU A 14 21.47 -33.39 -25.93
CA LEU A 14 20.74 -33.01 -24.72
C LEU A 14 21.21 -31.64 -24.18
N ARG A 15 22.52 -31.40 -24.13
CA ARG A 15 23.09 -30.11 -23.72
C ARG A 15 22.64 -28.97 -24.63
N LEU A 16 22.68 -29.20 -25.98
CA LEU A 16 22.23 -28.20 -26.95
C LEU A 16 20.74 -27.88 -26.77
N THR A 17 19.90 -28.90 -26.60
CA THR A 17 18.46 -28.70 -26.33
C THR A 17 18.21 -27.91 -25.07
N LEU A 18 18.92 -28.21 -23.97
CA LEU A 18 18.82 -27.44 -22.71
C LEU A 18 19.24 -25.98 -22.87
N ILE A 19 20.32 -25.72 -23.61
CA ILE A 19 20.78 -24.35 -23.90
C ILE A 19 19.72 -23.63 -24.75
N CYS A 20 19.17 -24.23 -25.78
CA CYS A 20 18.13 -23.63 -26.62
C CYS A 20 16.86 -23.33 -25.81
N LEU A 21 16.44 -24.22 -24.93
CA LEU A 21 15.31 -23.98 -24.01
C LEU A 21 15.59 -22.82 -23.07
N LEU A 22 16.78 -22.76 -22.47
CA LEU A 22 17.20 -21.67 -21.58
C LEU A 22 17.21 -20.33 -22.31
N VAL A 23 17.74 -20.27 -23.53
CA VAL A 23 17.74 -19.07 -24.38
C VAL A 23 16.33 -18.67 -24.75
N ALA A 24 15.46 -19.60 -25.13
CA ALA A 24 14.06 -19.33 -25.45
C ALA A 24 13.29 -18.78 -24.22
N CYS A 25 13.51 -19.38 -23.05
CA CYS A 25 12.93 -18.88 -21.80
C CYS A 25 13.43 -17.47 -21.46
N LEU A 26 14.73 -17.20 -21.64
CA LEU A 26 15.32 -15.89 -21.41
C LEU A 26 14.74 -14.84 -22.36
N LEU A 27 14.65 -15.15 -23.64
CA LEU A 27 14.04 -14.25 -24.64
C LEU A 27 12.56 -14.01 -24.36
N GLY A 28 11.82 -15.04 -23.93
CA GLY A 28 10.43 -14.90 -23.48
C GLY A 28 10.30 -13.98 -22.26
N LEU A 29 11.19 -14.13 -21.28
CA LEU A 29 11.23 -13.27 -20.09
C LEU A 29 11.56 -11.81 -20.46
N VAL A 30 12.57 -11.60 -21.30
CA VAL A 30 12.94 -10.25 -21.78
C VAL A 30 11.77 -9.63 -22.54
N GLY A 31 11.13 -10.39 -23.45
CA GLY A 31 9.94 -9.93 -24.17
C GLY A 31 8.80 -9.52 -23.22
N ALA A 32 8.51 -10.35 -22.22
CA ALA A 32 7.51 -10.04 -21.20
C ALA A 32 7.86 -8.77 -20.41
N LEU A 33 9.11 -8.63 -19.99
CA LEU A 33 9.59 -7.43 -19.28
C LEU A 33 9.46 -6.16 -20.12
N VAL A 34 9.78 -6.23 -21.42
CA VAL A 34 9.61 -5.09 -22.35
C VAL A 34 8.12 -4.72 -22.50
N ILE A 35 7.25 -5.72 -22.68
CA ILE A 35 5.81 -5.50 -22.82
C ILE A 35 5.20 -4.90 -21.55
N TRP A 36 5.63 -5.37 -20.40
CA TRP A 36 5.12 -4.91 -19.10
C TRP A 36 5.80 -3.65 -18.55
N SER A 37 6.88 -3.14 -19.15
CA SER A 37 7.67 -2.02 -18.61
C SER A 37 7.64 -0.80 -19.55
N ARG A 38 6.45 -0.45 -20.05
CA ARG A 38 6.29 0.69 -20.99
C ARG A 38 6.50 2.03 -20.31
N GLY A 39 6.22 2.15 -19.01
CA GLY A 39 6.37 3.38 -18.25
C GLY A 39 5.34 4.46 -18.58
N THR A 40 4.22 4.09 -19.20
CA THR A 40 3.18 5.03 -19.65
C THR A 40 1.82 4.61 -19.12
N VAL A 41 1.06 5.57 -18.62
CA VAL A 41 -0.34 5.41 -18.25
C VAL A 41 -1.24 5.30 -19.50
N ARG A 42 -2.43 4.77 -19.34
CA ARG A 42 -3.42 4.65 -20.39
C ARG A 42 -4.53 5.66 -20.18
N PRO A 43 -5.12 6.21 -21.26
CA PRO A 43 -6.31 7.01 -21.13
C PRO A 43 -7.45 6.18 -20.53
N LEU A 44 -8.31 6.82 -19.75
CA LEU A 44 -9.58 6.23 -19.32
C LEU A 44 -10.52 6.17 -20.52
N LEU A 45 -11.20 5.04 -20.69
CA LEU A 45 -12.03 4.79 -21.86
C LEU A 45 -13.51 4.66 -21.46
N ASP A 46 -14.40 5.07 -22.38
CA ASP A 46 -15.84 4.83 -22.27
C ASP A 46 -16.19 3.36 -22.62
N SER A 47 -17.46 3.01 -22.56
CA SER A 47 -17.95 1.67 -22.89
C SER A 47 -17.75 1.27 -24.35
N GLU A 48 -17.45 2.23 -25.25
CA GLU A 48 -17.17 2.02 -26.67
C GLU A 48 -15.67 1.99 -26.96
N GLY A 49 -14.83 2.09 -25.90
CA GLY A 49 -13.36 2.07 -26.02
C GLY A 49 -12.74 3.38 -26.50
N ARG A 50 -13.45 4.50 -26.44
CA ARG A 50 -12.95 5.84 -26.78
C ARG A 50 -12.46 6.55 -25.51
N PRO A 51 -11.44 7.42 -25.60
CA PRO A 51 -11.03 8.23 -24.45
C PRO A 51 -12.21 9.05 -23.89
N LEU A 52 -12.39 8.97 -22.56
CA LEU A 52 -13.41 9.76 -21.86
C LEU A 52 -13.09 11.25 -21.98
N PRO A 53 -14.02 12.11 -22.44
CA PRO A 53 -13.84 13.56 -22.42
C PRO A 53 -13.64 14.07 -20.99
N ASN A 54 -12.75 15.06 -20.83
CA ASN A 54 -12.43 15.66 -19.53
C ASN A 54 -11.86 14.69 -18.47
N SER A 55 -11.44 13.49 -18.90
CA SER A 55 -10.74 12.55 -18.00
C SER A 55 -9.28 12.92 -17.84
N ILE A 56 -8.72 12.55 -16.70
CA ILE A 56 -7.29 12.70 -16.41
C ILE A 56 -6.71 11.29 -16.23
N SER A 57 -5.59 11.01 -16.90
CA SER A 57 -4.77 9.83 -16.66
C SER A 57 -3.33 10.18 -16.98
N GLU A 58 -2.55 10.47 -15.96
CA GLU A 58 -1.19 10.97 -16.11
C GLU A 58 -0.25 10.46 -15.03
N LYS A 59 1.04 10.44 -15.37
CA LYS A 59 2.15 10.19 -14.47
C LYS A 59 3.07 11.38 -14.51
N ILE A 60 3.26 12.04 -13.38
CA ILE A 60 4.03 13.27 -13.27
C ILE A 60 5.05 13.23 -12.15
N TRP A 61 6.01 14.14 -12.20
CA TRP A 61 6.99 14.39 -11.14
C TRP A 61 6.94 15.87 -10.75
N VAL A 62 7.03 16.13 -9.45
CA VAL A 62 6.96 17.47 -8.88
C VAL A 62 8.05 17.61 -7.82
N ASP A 63 8.70 18.77 -7.75
CA ASP A 63 9.59 19.07 -6.63
C ASP A 63 8.76 19.27 -5.36
N ILE A 64 8.98 18.40 -4.39
CA ILE A 64 8.36 18.43 -3.07
C ILE A 64 9.46 18.51 -2.02
N ASN A 65 9.59 19.67 -1.41
CA ASN A 65 10.60 19.94 -0.39
C ASN A 65 12.03 19.57 -0.85
N GLY A 66 12.39 19.97 -2.08
CA GLY A 66 13.72 19.79 -2.68
C GLY A 66 13.99 18.38 -3.21
N ILE A 67 12.99 17.51 -3.27
CA ILE A 67 13.10 16.17 -3.87
C ILE A 67 12.00 16.02 -4.92
N GLU A 68 12.41 15.63 -6.15
CA GLU A 68 11.46 15.28 -7.20
C GLU A 68 10.68 14.02 -6.82
N GLN A 69 9.37 14.12 -6.66
CA GLN A 69 8.49 13.05 -6.25
C GLN A 69 7.42 12.77 -7.31
N GLY A 70 7.21 11.48 -7.58
CA GLY A 70 6.30 11.01 -8.63
C GLY A 70 4.91 10.71 -8.10
N MET A 71 3.92 10.86 -8.98
CA MET A 71 2.55 10.47 -8.69
C MET A 71 1.79 10.09 -9.95
N PHE A 72 0.79 9.22 -9.79
CA PHE A 72 -0.22 8.95 -10.80
C PHE A 72 -1.48 9.73 -10.45
N ILE A 73 -2.13 10.32 -11.46
CA ILE A 73 -3.35 11.08 -11.30
C ILE A 73 -4.40 10.53 -12.26
N GLU A 74 -5.52 10.11 -11.73
CA GLU A 74 -6.60 9.46 -12.50
C GLU A 74 -7.95 10.06 -12.10
N SER A 75 -8.76 10.44 -13.09
CA SER A 75 -10.12 10.95 -12.90
C SER A 75 -10.97 10.72 -14.14
N GLN A 76 -12.20 10.30 -13.99
CA GLN A 76 -13.15 10.26 -15.11
C GLN A 76 -13.68 11.66 -15.46
N ASN A 77 -13.58 12.63 -14.54
CA ASN A 77 -14.00 14.01 -14.74
C ASN A 77 -13.08 14.96 -13.97
N ASP A 78 -12.44 15.91 -14.63
CA ASP A 78 -11.53 16.90 -14.04
C ASP A 78 -12.21 17.86 -13.04
N ALA A 79 -13.53 17.92 -13.02
CA ALA A 79 -14.31 18.65 -12.03
C ALA A 79 -14.42 17.92 -10.68
N ASN A 80 -14.12 16.62 -10.62
CA ASN A 80 -14.22 15.84 -9.40
C ASN A 80 -13.41 16.45 -8.24
N PRO A 81 -13.84 16.23 -6.98
CA PRO A 81 -13.02 16.56 -5.83
C PRO A 81 -11.70 15.76 -5.85
N VAL A 82 -10.65 16.34 -5.29
CA VAL A 82 -9.33 15.71 -5.27
C VAL A 82 -9.19 14.81 -4.05
N LEU A 83 -8.70 13.58 -4.25
CA LEU A 83 -8.35 12.63 -3.20
C LEU A 83 -6.85 12.33 -3.26
N LEU A 84 -6.10 12.76 -2.26
CA LEU A 84 -4.71 12.37 -2.08
C LEU A 84 -4.64 11.03 -1.34
N VAL A 85 -4.11 10.01 -2.00
CA VAL A 85 -3.84 8.69 -1.39
C VAL A 85 -2.38 8.62 -0.96
N VAL A 86 -2.18 8.43 0.34
CA VAL A 86 -0.88 8.26 0.99
C VAL A 86 -0.68 6.77 1.28
N HIS A 87 0.18 6.13 0.49
CA HIS A 87 0.38 4.67 0.53
C HIS A 87 1.03 4.15 1.82
N GLY A 88 0.94 2.85 2.01
CA GLY A 88 1.51 2.11 3.13
C GLY A 88 3.03 1.89 3.05
N GLY A 89 3.53 0.97 3.84
CA GLY A 89 4.94 0.58 3.92
C GLY A 89 5.54 0.77 5.32
N PRO A 90 6.49 1.68 5.52
CA PRO A 90 7.06 2.67 4.60
C PRO A 90 7.78 2.05 3.40
N GLY A 91 7.74 2.78 2.27
CA GLY A 91 8.51 2.46 1.08
C GLY A 91 7.88 1.46 0.10
N MET A 92 6.56 1.22 0.15
CA MET A 92 5.87 0.33 -0.78
C MET A 92 4.63 1.04 -1.35
N PRO A 93 4.62 1.42 -2.65
CA PRO A 93 3.49 2.10 -3.26
C PRO A 93 2.31 1.15 -3.46
N ASP A 94 1.09 1.70 -3.51
CA ASP A 94 -0.14 0.92 -3.66
C ASP A 94 -0.67 0.91 -5.10
N HIS A 95 -0.33 1.91 -5.94
CA HIS A 95 -0.92 2.10 -7.27
C HIS A 95 -0.84 0.86 -8.16
N PHE A 96 0.28 0.13 -8.20
CA PHE A 96 0.40 -1.07 -9.05
C PHE A 96 -0.61 -2.18 -8.70
N LEU A 97 -1.18 -2.17 -7.48
CA LEU A 97 -2.21 -3.12 -7.05
C LEU A 97 -3.57 -2.84 -7.69
N THR A 98 -3.84 -1.60 -8.13
CA THR A 98 -5.11 -1.22 -8.76
C THR A 98 -5.36 -1.97 -10.07
N ASN A 99 -4.30 -2.42 -10.76
CA ASN A 99 -4.41 -3.29 -11.93
C ASN A 99 -5.03 -4.66 -11.63
N ARG A 100 -4.85 -5.15 -10.40
CA ARG A 100 -5.40 -6.43 -9.95
C ARG A 100 -6.71 -6.25 -9.18
N TYR A 101 -6.81 -5.15 -8.45
CA TYR A 101 -7.94 -4.77 -7.60
C TYR A 101 -8.43 -3.38 -8.02
N PRO A 102 -9.18 -3.26 -9.14
CA PRO A 102 -9.69 -1.98 -9.59
C PRO A 102 -10.59 -1.35 -8.53
N THR A 103 -10.25 -0.13 -8.12
CA THR A 103 -10.98 0.55 -7.05
C THR A 103 -12.20 1.32 -7.55
N GLY A 104 -12.17 1.84 -8.78
CA GLY A 104 -13.17 2.74 -9.33
C GLY A 104 -13.24 4.09 -8.60
N LEU A 105 -12.23 4.45 -7.83
CA LEU A 105 -12.19 5.74 -7.11
C LEU A 105 -12.18 6.92 -8.07
N GLU A 106 -11.62 6.75 -9.27
CA GLU A 106 -11.56 7.74 -10.36
C GLU A 106 -12.95 8.14 -10.90
N GLU A 107 -13.99 7.37 -10.58
CA GLU A 107 -15.39 7.73 -10.86
C GLU A 107 -15.88 8.89 -9.96
N LEU A 108 -15.37 8.95 -8.73
CA LEU A 108 -15.83 9.87 -7.68
C LEU A 108 -14.86 11.02 -7.42
N PHE A 109 -13.58 10.78 -7.67
CA PHE A 109 -12.50 11.70 -7.32
C PHE A 109 -11.51 11.89 -8.47
N THR A 110 -10.78 12.99 -8.43
CA THR A 110 -9.45 13.07 -9.03
C THR A 110 -8.49 12.43 -8.03
N VAL A 111 -8.17 11.15 -8.28
CA VAL A 111 -7.36 10.35 -7.36
C VAL A 111 -5.88 10.58 -7.64
N VAL A 112 -5.14 10.91 -6.62
CA VAL A 112 -3.69 11.11 -6.67
C VAL A 112 -3.00 10.02 -5.86
N TRP A 113 -2.39 9.08 -6.57
CA TRP A 113 -1.55 8.04 -6.00
C TRP A 113 -0.12 8.57 -5.89
N TRP A 114 0.17 9.27 -4.80
CA TRP A 114 1.49 9.82 -4.57
C TRP A 114 2.46 8.76 -4.07
N GLU A 115 3.61 8.64 -4.74
CA GLU A 115 4.71 7.79 -4.28
C GLU A 115 5.67 8.63 -3.45
N GLN A 116 5.72 8.33 -2.16
CA GLN A 116 6.42 9.10 -1.14
C GLN A 116 7.93 9.12 -1.38
N ARG A 117 8.61 10.11 -0.80
CA ARG A 117 10.08 10.25 -0.74
C ARG A 117 10.78 8.90 -0.58
N GLY A 118 11.71 8.58 -1.49
CA GLY A 118 12.49 7.34 -1.44
C GLY A 118 11.73 6.08 -1.89
N THR A 119 10.53 6.20 -2.50
CA THR A 119 9.70 5.08 -2.92
C THR A 119 9.44 5.11 -4.42
N GLY A 120 9.52 3.98 -5.11
CA GLY A 120 9.09 3.80 -6.50
C GLY A 120 9.55 4.90 -7.45
N LEU A 121 8.60 5.71 -7.95
CA LEU A 121 8.87 6.86 -8.84
C LEU A 121 9.76 7.92 -8.19
N SER A 122 9.66 8.07 -6.87
CA SER A 122 10.38 9.07 -6.06
C SER A 122 11.67 8.52 -5.46
N TYR A 123 12.09 7.31 -5.84
CA TYR A 123 13.32 6.72 -5.33
C TYR A 123 14.55 7.35 -6.00
N ARG A 124 15.46 7.86 -5.15
CA ARG A 124 16.81 8.27 -5.50
C ARG A 124 17.77 7.78 -4.42
N ALA A 125 18.96 7.36 -4.83
CA ALA A 125 19.99 6.87 -3.90
C ALA A 125 20.69 7.99 -3.11
N ASP A 126 20.57 9.23 -3.58
CA ASP A 126 21.20 10.43 -3.04
C ASP A 126 20.26 11.28 -2.16
N ILE A 127 19.10 10.74 -1.76
CA ILE A 127 18.24 11.40 -0.78
C ILE A 127 18.98 11.52 0.56
N PRO A 128 19.11 12.74 1.12
CA PRO A 128 19.81 12.93 2.37
C PRO A 128 19.15 12.14 3.52
N ALA A 129 19.94 11.35 4.23
CA ALA A 129 19.46 10.45 5.28
C ALA A 129 18.70 11.18 6.40
N GLU A 130 19.14 12.39 6.73
CA GLU A 130 18.53 13.27 7.72
C GLU A 130 17.11 13.72 7.36
N THR A 131 16.72 13.61 6.08
CA THR A 131 15.38 13.93 5.60
C THR A 131 14.43 12.74 5.64
N MET A 132 14.91 11.54 5.98
CA MET A 132 14.08 10.34 6.10
C MET A 132 13.48 10.23 7.51
N THR A 133 12.67 11.21 7.88
CA THR A 133 12.02 11.33 9.21
C THR A 133 10.51 11.42 9.08
N VAL A 134 9.76 11.02 10.12
CA VAL A 134 8.30 11.14 10.17
C VAL A 134 7.85 12.58 9.91
N ASP A 135 8.51 13.56 10.55
CA ASP A 135 8.18 14.97 10.39
C ASP A 135 8.35 15.45 8.94
N GLN A 136 9.39 14.96 8.25
CA GLN A 136 9.58 15.29 6.83
C GLN A 136 8.49 14.65 5.95
N PHE A 137 8.06 13.42 6.22
CA PHE A 137 6.96 12.81 5.47
C PHE A 137 5.64 13.57 5.70
N VAL A 138 5.38 14.05 6.92
CA VAL A 138 4.23 14.92 7.20
C VAL A 138 4.35 16.24 6.42
N ALA A 139 5.52 16.87 6.43
CA ALA A 139 5.76 18.09 5.65
C ALA A 139 5.60 17.86 4.14
N ASP A 140 6.01 16.69 3.62
CA ASP A 140 5.81 16.33 2.22
C ASP A 140 4.31 16.17 1.87
N ILE A 141 3.49 15.56 2.76
CA ILE A 141 2.03 15.51 2.58
C ILE A 141 1.45 16.92 2.45
N LEU A 142 1.83 17.85 3.32
CA LEU A 142 1.34 19.22 3.28
C LEU A 142 1.77 19.96 2.00
N ALA A 143 2.99 19.74 1.54
CA ALA A 143 3.49 20.31 0.30
C ALA A 143 2.76 19.74 -0.93
N VAL A 144 2.55 18.42 -1.01
CA VAL A 144 1.76 17.77 -2.06
C VAL A 144 0.32 18.27 -2.03
N THR A 145 -0.29 18.37 -0.86
CA THR A 145 -1.65 18.92 -0.69
C THR A 145 -1.76 20.33 -1.27
N ASN A 146 -0.83 21.23 -0.95
CA ASN A 146 -0.84 22.60 -1.47
C ASN A 146 -0.60 22.65 -2.98
N TYR A 147 0.29 21.80 -3.51
CA TYR A 147 0.47 21.66 -4.96
C TYR A 147 -0.84 21.24 -5.63
N LEU A 148 -1.53 20.23 -5.11
CA LEU A 148 -2.77 19.72 -5.69
C LEU A 148 -3.91 20.75 -5.61
N ARG A 149 -4.04 21.44 -4.48
CA ARG A 149 -5.01 22.53 -4.31
C ARG A 149 -4.80 23.62 -5.37
N SER A 150 -3.55 24.05 -5.58
CA SER A 150 -3.19 25.05 -6.58
C SER A 150 -3.46 24.54 -7.99
N ARG A 151 -3.04 23.32 -8.30
CA ARG A 151 -3.17 22.70 -9.62
C ARG A 151 -4.63 22.56 -10.07
N PHE A 152 -5.50 22.11 -9.17
CA PHE A 152 -6.90 21.84 -9.46
C PHE A 152 -7.86 22.96 -9.04
N GLY A 153 -7.35 24.09 -8.54
CA GLY A 153 -8.17 25.22 -8.10
C GLY A 153 -9.13 24.87 -6.97
N LYS A 154 -8.72 23.95 -6.07
CA LYS A 154 -9.54 23.50 -4.94
C LYS A 154 -9.08 24.21 -3.67
N GLU A 155 -10.05 24.66 -2.85
CA GLU A 155 -9.75 25.25 -1.54
C GLU A 155 -9.30 24.16 -0.54
N LYS A 156 -9.94 22.99 -0.60
CA LYS A 156 -9.65 21.81 0.21
C LYS A 156 -9.61 20.56 -0.65
N ILE A 157 -9.00 19.49 -0.14
CA ILE A 157 -8.99 18.18 -0.76
C ILE A 157 -9.34 17.09 0.26
N TYR A 158 -9.60 15.88 -0.18
CA TYR A 158 -9.73 14.70 0.67
C TYR A 158 -8.36 14.05 0.85
N LEU A 159 -8.08 13.55 2.07
CA LEU A 159 -6.85 12.86 2.41
C LEU A 159 -7.16 11.43 2.85
N MET A 160 -6.63 10.44 2.13
CA MET A 160 -6.71 9.02 2.51
C MET A 160 -5.33 8.50 2.85
N GLY A 161 -5.15 8.01 4.06
CA GLY A 161 -3.93 7.35 4.49
C GLY A 161 -4.12 5.84 4.63
N HIS A 162 -3.25 5.03 4.01
CA HIS A 162 -3.25 3.58 4.12
C HIS A 162 -2.10 3.09 5.01
N SER A 163 -2.39 2.34 6.08
CA SER A 163 -1.34 1.71 6.90
C SER A 163 -0.32 2.75 7.43
N TRP A 164 0.97 2.65 7.10
CA TRP A 164 1.97 3.70 7.33
C TRP A 164 1.48 5.07 6.86
N GLY A 165 0.83 5.13 5.70
CA GLY A 165 0.22 6.36 5.19
C GLY A 165 -0.84 6.93 6.13
N SER A 166 -1.55 6.09 6.87
CA SER A 166 -2.51 6.54 7.90
C SER A 166 -1.80 7.10 9.15
N PHE A 167 -0.61 6.57 9.46
CA PHE A 167 0.21 7.07 10.57
C PHE A 167 0.69 8.50 10.33
N ILE A 168 1.20 8.78 9.12
CA ILE A 168 1.67 10.14 8.78
C ILE A 168 0.52 11.06 8.33
N GLY A 169 -0.50 10.51 7.64
CA GLY A 169 -1.62 11.27 7.10
C GLY A 169 -2.50 11.88 8.19
N ILE A 170 -2.81 11.15 9.25
CA ILE A 170 -3.61 11.69 10.36
C ILE A 170 -2.87 12.81 11.10
N GLN A 171 -1.54 12.76 11.20
CA GLN A 171 -0.72 13.82 11.76
C GLN A 171 -0.71 15.07 10.87
N ALA A 172 -0.65 14.89 9.53
CA ALA A 172 -0.78 16.00 8.58
C ALA A 172 -2.18 16.65 8.65
N ALA A 173 -3.23 15.84 8.76
CA ALA A 173 -4.60 16.34 8.93
C ALA A 173 -4.79 17.13 10.23
N ALA A 174 -4.18 16.67 11.33
CA ALA A 174 -4.19 17.38 12.60
C ALA A 174 -3.41 18.69 12.57
N GLN A 175 -2.29 18.71 11.84
CA GLN A 175 -1.43 19.90 11.73
C GLN A 175 -2.04 21.01 10.88
N ALA A 176 -2.83 20.65 9.84
CA ALA A 176 -3.38 21.61 8.88
C ALA A 176 -4.83 21.23 8.47
N PRO A 177 -5.78 21.20 9.42
CA PRO A 177 -7.15 20.75 9.15
C PRO A 177 -7.86 21.62 8.10
N GLN A 178 -7.51 22.88 7.98
CA GLN A 178 -8.08 23.82 6.99
C GLN A 178 -7.79 23.41 5.52
N LEU A 179 -6.88 22.49 5.27
CA LEU A 179 -6.54 22.02 3.91
C LEU A 179 -7.41 20.87 3.44
N TYR A 180 -8.21 20.27 4.33
CA TYR A 180 -8.92 19.04 4.05
C TYR A 180 -10.43 19.15 4.30
N ASP A 181 -11.21 18.52 3.41
CA ASP A 181 -12.65 18.32 3.60
C ASP A 181 -12.92 17.19 4.60
N ALA A 182 -12.13 16.12 4.51
CA ALA A 182 -12.17 14.99 5.43
C ALA A 182 -10.85 14.21 5.43
N TYR A 183 -10.64 13.44 6.50
CA TYR A 183 -9.60 12.44 6.62
C TYR A 183 -10.19 11.03 6.56
N ILE A 184 -9.60 10.15 5.74
CA ILE A 184 -10.00 8.75 5.59
C ILE A 184 -8.82 7.87 6.01
N GLY A 185 -8.96 7.14 7.10
CA GLY A 185 -7.96 6.19 7.56
C GLY A 185 -8.27 4.78 7.05
N MET A 186 -7.59 4.32 6.00
CA MET A 186 -7.66 2.94 5.53
C MET A 186 -6.66 2.09 6.29
N ALA A 187 -7.14 1.04 6.98
CA ALA A 187 -6.31 0.26 7.90
C ALA A 187 -5.53 1.17 8.86
N GLN A 188 -6.29 2.03 9.57
CA GLN A 188 -5.74 3.07 10.43
C GLN A 188 -4.83 2.50 11.51
N MET A 189 -3.57 2.92 11.52
CA MET A 189 -2.66 2.64 12.62
C MET A 189 -3.13 3.32 13.91
N SER A 190 -2.91 2.63 15.04
CA SER A 190 -3.14 3.15 16.37
C SER A 190 -1.87 3.04 17.21
N TYR A 191 -1.62 1.88 17.80
CA TYR A 191 -0.38 1.53 18.51
C TYR A 191 0.23 0.28 17.89
N GLN A 192 1.24 0.46 17.04
CA GLN A 192 1.70 -0.60 16.15
C GLN A 192 2.43 -1.74 16.90
N LEU A 193 3.17 -1.45 17.96
CA LEU A 193 3.81 -2.50 18.74
C LEU A 193 2.78 -3.48 19.32
N GLU A 194 1.66 -2.95 19.80
CA GLU A 194 0.57 -3.78 20.31
C GLU A 194 -0.14 -4.56 19.17
N SER A 195 -0.30 -3.95 17.98
CA SER A 195 -0.78 -4.66 16.79
C SER A 195 0.11 -5.87 16.45
N GLU A 196 1.43 -5.69 16.47
CA GLU A 196 2.39 -6.78 16.20
C GLU A 196 2.32 -7.88 17.27
N ARG A 197 2.11 -7.50 18.54
CA ARG A 197 1.92 -8.46 19.63
C ARG A 197 0.66 -9.30 19.44
N LEU A 198 -0.46 -8.66 19.13
CA LEU A 198 -1.72 -9.36 18.85
C LEU A 198 -1.62 -10.26 17.61
N ALA A 199 -0.93 -9.81 16.56
CA ALA A 199 -0.68 -10.59 15.37
C ALA A 199 0.20 -11.82 15.67
N TYR A 200 1.24 -11.65 16.45
CA TYR A 200 2.11 -12.74 16.90
C TYR A 200 1.33 -13.80 17.67
N GLU A 201 0.52 -13.39 18.66
CA GLU A 201 -0.28 -14.30 19.47
C GLU A 201 -1.30 -15.06 18.63
N PHE A 202 -2.01 -14.36 17.75
CA PHE A 202 -2.95 -14.98 16.80
C PHE A 202 -2.26 -15.99 15.89
N MET A 203 -1.12 -15.63 15.29
CA MET A 203 -0.37 -16.56 14.43
C MET A 203 0.09 -17.79 15.20
N LEU A 204 0.64 -17.62 16.41
CA LEU A 204 1.12 -18.73 17.24
C LEU A 204 -0.01 -19.70 17.56
N GLU A 205 -1.17 -19.18 17.96
CA GLU A 205 -2.35 -19.99 18.25
C GLU A 205 -2.84 -20.74 17.01
N ARG A 206 -2.99 -20.03 15.87
CA ARG A 206 -3.47 -20.64 14.63
C ARG A 206 -2.54 -21.71 14.08
N PHE A 207 -1.23 -21.52 14.16
CA PHE A 207 -0.27 -22.55 13.74
C PHE A 207 -0.24 -23.74 14.69
N LYS A 208 -0.45 -23.56 16.01
CA LYS A 208 -0.68 -24.66 16.96
C LYS A 208 -1.92 -25.47 16.59
N GLN A 209 -3.04 -24.80 16.31
CA GLN A 209 -4.29 -25.46 15.88
C GLN A 209 -4.15 -26.23 14.56
N LYS A 210 -3.33 -25.74 13.62
CA LYS A 210 -3.02 -26.39 12.33
C LYS A 210 -1.98 -27.49 12.45
N GLY A 211 -1.33 -27.69 13.59
CA GLY A 211 -0.25 -28.65 13.78
C GLY A 211 1.05 -28.30 13.04
N ASP A 212 1.25 -27.05 12.64
CA ASP A 212 2.50 -26.58 12.01
C ASP A 212 3.58 -26.37 13.08
N THR A 213 4.13 -27.48 13.58
CA THR A 213 5.16 -27.46 14.62
C THR A 213 6.40 -26.68 14.25
N LYS A 214 6.76 -26.64 12.95
CA LYS A 214 7.92 -25.89 12.46
C LYS A 214 7.71 -24.38 12.59
N MET A 215 6.54 -23.88 12.21
CA MET A 215 6.22 -22.46 12.35
C MET A 215 6.09 -22.06 13.82
N VAL A 216 5.44 -22.90 14.63
CA VAL A 216 5.31 -22.70 16.08
C VAL A 216 6.69 -22.54 16.73
N GLN A 217 7.61 -23.49 16.53
CA GLN A 217 8.96 -23.41 17.10
C GLN A 217 9.74 -22.16 16.67
N ARG A 218 9.55 -21.70 15.42
CA ARG A 218 10.21 -20.50 14.93
C ARG A 218 9.64 -19.23 15.58
N LEU A 219 8.32 -19.15 15.75
CA LEU A 219 7.66 -18.04 16.43
C LEU A 219 8.06 -17.99 17.91
N GLU A 220 8.04 -19.13 18.61
CA GLU A 220 8.43 -19.22 20.03
C GLU A 220 9.87 -18.80 20.32
N ARG A 221 10.78 -18.89 19.31
CA ARG A 221 12.17 -18.39 19.43
C ARG A 221 12.30 -16.88 19.25
N ALA A 222 11.28 -16.21 18.76
CA ALA A 222 11.31 -14.80 18.46
C ALA A 222 10.01 -14.09 18.90
N PRO A 223 9.68 -14.12 20.21
CA PRO A 223 8.43 -13.57 20.72
C PRO A 223 8.39 -12.04 20.57
N VAL A 224 7.23 -11.52 20.19
CA VAL A 224 6.95 -10.09 20.23
C VAL A 224 6.44 -9.73 21.62
N THR A 225 7.09 -8.79 22.28
CA THR A 225 6.75 -8.34 23.64
C THR A 225 6.71 -6.81 23.71
N ALA A 226 5.99 -6.29 24.70
CA ALA A 226 5.90 -4.84 24.94
C ALA A 226 7.27 -4.19 25.19
N THR A 227 8.22 -4.92 25.76
CA THR A 227 9.58 -4.42 26.09
C THR A 227 10.64 -4.81 25.08
N GLY A 228 10.49 -6.00 24.46
CA GLY A 228 11.46 -6.55 23.49
C GLY A 228 11.21 -6.13 22.04
N GLY A 229 10.06 -5.49 21.75
CA GLY A 229 9.70 -5.06 20.40
C GLY A 229 9.45 -6.21 19.43
N THR A 230 9.83 -5.99 18.16
CA THR A 230 9.69 -6.96 17.06
C THR A 230 11.05 -7.54 16.67
N PRO A 231 11.44 -8.73 17.17
CA PRO A 231 12.73 -9.35 16.85
C PRO A 231 12.87 -9.66 15.34
N ASP A 232 14.10 -9.64 14.81
CA ASP A 232 14.39 -9.98 13.39
C ASP A 232 13.86 -11.36 13.01
N GLY A 233 13.93 -12.33 13.93
CA GLY A 233 13.38 -13.66 13.72
C GLY A 233 11.87 -13.67 13.48
N TYR A 234 11.12 -12.80 14.16
CA TYR A 234 9.70 -12.59 13.91
C TYR A 234 9.46 -11.88 12.58
N LEU A 235 10.17 -10.78 12.32
CA LEU A 235 10.03 -9.99 11.07
C LEU A 235 10.27 -10.85 9.82
N ALA A 236 11.21 -11.80 9.90
CA ALA A 236 11.49 -12.76 8.82
C ALA A 236 10.34 -13.76 8.56
N LEU A 237 9.43 -13.96 9.53
CA LEU A 237 8.29 -14.89 9.44
C LEU A 237 6.97 -14.17 9.18
N ARG A 238 6.87 -12.93 9.63
CA ARG A 238 5.66 -12.12 9.73
C ARG A 238 4.84 -12.15 8.44
N ASP A 239 5.41 -11.66 7.34
CA ASP A 239 4.68 -11.54 6.07
C ASP A 239 4.17 -12.92 5.59
N LYS A 240 5.02 -13.96 5.66
CA LYS A 240 4.64 -15.31 5.27
C LYS A 240 3.54 -15.87 6.18
N GLY A 241 3.68 -15.70 7.48
CA GLY A 241 2.71 -16.16 8.47
C GLY A 241 1.36 -15.51 8.27
N MET A 242 1.33 -14.17 8.21
CA MET A 242 0.11 -13.39 8.03
C MET A 242 -0.63 -13.76 6.74
N HIS A 243 0.07 -13.79 5.60
CA HIS A 243 -0.56 -14.11 4.32
C HIS A 243 -1.08 -15.56 4.26
N SER A 244 -0.36 -16.52 4.85
CA SER A 244 -0.84 -17.90 4.89
C SER A 244 -2.12 -18.11 5.73
N LEU A 245 -2.40 -17.17 6.63
CA LEU A 245 -3.59 -17.15 7.47
C LEU A 245 -4.69 -16.20 6.94
N GLY A 246 -4.43 -15.43 5.88
CA GLY A 246 -5.38 -14.48 5.31
C GLY A 246 -5.58 -13.22 6.16
N ILE A 247 -4.54 -12.80 6.89
CA ILE A 247 -4.55 -11.63 7.78
C ILE A 247 -3.46 -10.60 7.39
N GLY A 248 -2.90 -10.76 6.19
CA GLY A 248 -1.89 -9.87 5.62
C GLY A 248 -2.48 -8.79 4.71
N THR A 249 -1.83 -8.49 3.58
CA THR A 249 -2.19 -7.39 2.67
C THR A 249 -3.64 -7.45 2.18
N THR A 250 -4.11 -8.63 1.75
CA THR A 250 -5.52 -8.91 1.49
C THR A 250 -5.90 -10.26 2.09
N HIS A 251 -7.19 -10.47 2.35
CA HIS A 251 -7.68 -11.72 2.94
C HIS A 251 -7.42 -12.93 2.03
N ASP A 252 -7.51 -12.75 0.72
CA ASP A 252 -7.31 -13.81 -0.26
C ASP A 252 -5.85 -14.02 -0.66
N MET A 253 -4.97 -13.07 -0.39
CA MET A 253 -3.56 -13.17 -0.76
C MET A 253 -2.83 -14.18 0.12
N LYS A 254 -2.43 -15.31 -0.45
CA LYS A 254 -1.71 -16.37 0.29
C LYS A 254 -0.20 -16.27 0.19
N SER A 255 0.32 -15.41 -0.69
CA SER A 255 1.77 -15.25 -0.90
C SER A 255 2.10 -13.84 -1.40
N VAL A 256 3.09 -13.21 -0.78
CA VAL A 256 3.70 -11.94 -1.22
C VAL A 256 4.26 -12.04 -2.64
N ILE A 257 4.77 -13.23 -3.05
CA ILE A 257 5.32 -13.42 -4.38
C ILE A 257 4.23 -13.26 -5.45
N SER A 258 3.13 -14.01 -5.32
CA SER A 258 2.04 -13.97 -6.31
C SER A 258 1.15 -12.75 -6.17
N GLY A 259 1.06 -12.15 -4.98
CA GLY A 259 0.15 -11.06 -4.68
C GLY A 259 0.76 -9.66 -4.79
N ILE A 260 2.06 -9.52 -4.61
CA ILE A 260 2.75 -8.23 -4.62
C ILE A 260 3.90 -8.24 -5.64
N PHE A 261 4.83 -9.19 -5.53
CA PHE A 261 6.03 -9.21 -6.38
C PHE A 261 5.66 -9.31 -7.85
N ILE A 262 4.93 -10.34 -8.26
CA ILE A 262 4.54 -10.53 -9.67
C ILE A 262 3.70 -9.33 -10.17
N PRO A 263 2.63 -8.86 -9.49
CA PRO A 263 1.88 -7.67 -9.91
C PRO A 263 2.74 -6.43 -10.10
N SER A 264 3.70 -6.14 -9.21
CA SER A 264 4.59 -4.98 -9.38
C SER A 264 5.43 -5.05 -10.67
N TRP A 265 5.82 -6.26 -11.11
CA TRP A 265 6.53 -6.46 -12.38
C TRP A 265 5.61 -6.45 -13.61
N GLN A 266 4.31 -6.72 -13.44
CA GLN A 266 3.31 -6.69 -14.52
C GLN A 266 2.71 -5.31 -14.76
N ALA A 267 2.85 -4.37 -13.83
CA ALA A 267 2.30 -3.02 -13.91
C ALA A 267 2.98 -2.23 -15.05
N ARG A 268 2.23 -1.95 -16.12
CA ARG A 268 2.75 -1.35 -17.37
C ARG A 268 3.06 0.14 -17.24
N GLU A 269 2.46 0.78 -16.28
CA GLU A 269 2.60 2.20 -15.93
C GLU A 269 4.01 2.51 -15.45
N TYR A 270 4.74 1.49 -14.98
CA TYR A 270 6.12 1.60 -14.54
C TYR A 270 7.09 1.11 -15.62
N SER A 271 8.11 1.91 -15.90
CA SER A 271 9.28 1.47 -16.65
C SER A 271 10.09 0.43 -15.86
N LEU A 272 11.00 -0.28 -16.53
CA LEU A 272 11.86 -1.27 -15.87
C LEU A 272 12.66 -0.67 -14.69
N ARG A 273 13.18 0.55 -14.86
CA ARG A 273 13.91 1.27 -13.82
C ARG A 273 13.01 1.56 -12.60
N GLU A 274 11.80 2.04 -12.84
CA GLU A 274 10.84 2.36 -11.79
C GLU A 274 10.41 1.11 -11.01
N LYS A 275 10.23 -0.04 -11.68
CA LYS A 275 9.96 -1.33 -11.02
C LYS A 275 11.10 -1.77 -10.12
N ILE A 276 12.33 -1.64 -10.58
CA ILE A 276 13.51 -1.88 -9.74
C ILE A 276 13.50 -0.93 -8.55
N ASN A 277 13.12 0.33 -8.76
CA ASN A 277 13.07 1.35 -7.72
C ASN A 277 11.98 1.08 -6.67
N ILE A 278 10.85 0.43 -7.01
CA ILE A 278 9.87 -0.03 -6.01
C ILE A 278 10.58 -0.89 -4.94
N TRP A 279 11.37 -1.86 -5.37
CA TRP A 279 12.05 -2.79 -4.45
C TRP A 279 13.26 -2.16 -3.75
N ARG A 280 13.99 -1.27 -4.44
CA ARG A 280 15.06 -0.48 -3.83
C ARG A 280 14.50 0.47 -2.76
N GLY A 281 13.39 1.15 -3.05
CA GLY A 281 12.72 2.06 -2.13
C GLY A 281 12.24 1.36 -0.87
N ARG A 282 11.66 0.15 -1.02
CA ARG A 282 11.28 -0.68 0.13
C ARG A 282 12.47 -0.97 1.06
N SER A 283 13.62 -1.31 0.49
CA SER A 283 14.83 -1.57 1.27
C SER A 283 15.39 -0.30 1.89
N PHE A 284 15.41 0.78 1.11
CA PHE A 284 15.92 2.10 1.52
C PHE A 284 15.13 2.65 2.72
N SER A 285 13.79 2.69 2.63
CA SER A 285 12.95 3.24 3.70
C SER A 285 13.07 2.48 5.03
N ARG A 286 13.48 1.21 5.01
CA ARG A 286 13.73 0.42 6.22
C ARG A 286 15.01 0.80 6.96
N SER A 287 15.94 1.52 6.32
CA SER A 287 17.28 1.80 6.85
C SER A 287 17.33 2.99 7.82
N PHE A 288 16.22 3.72 8.03
CA PHE A 288 16.22 5.02 8.72
C PHE A 288 15.46 5.03 10.06
N GLY A 289 15.16 3.87 10.63
CA GLY A 289 14.47 3.80 11.93
C GLY A 289 13.02 4.31 11.94
N LEU A 290 12.41 4.50 10.76
CA LEU A 290 11.00 4.91 10.65
C LEU A 290 10.07 3.91 11.35
N TRP A 291 10.36 2.62 11.19
CA TRP A 291 9.58 1.57 11.83
C TRP A 291 9.70 1.59 13.35
N ASP A 292 10.89 1.85 13.90
CA ASP A 292 11.09 2.00 15.33
C ASP A 292 10.30 3.16 15.90
N LYS A 293 10.19 4.28 15.16
CA LYS A 293 9.36 5.41 15.55
C LYS A 293 7.87 5.03 15.58
N VAL A 294 7.40 4.29 14.56
CA VAL A 294 6.02 3.78 14.51
C VAL A 294 5.72 2.85 15.68
N LEU A 295 6.60 1.91 15.97
CA LEU A 295 6.41 0.95 17.08
C LEU A 295 6.30 1.63 18.45
N ARG A 296 6.99 2.76 18.64
CA ARG A 296 7.01 3.49 19.92
C ARG A 296 5.94 4.56 20.05
N THR A 297 5.14 4.78 19.01
CA THR A 297 4.14 5.86 18.98
C THR A 297 2.73 5.29 19.15
N ASP A 298 2.03 5.75 20.18
CA ASP A 298 0.59 5.57 20.32
C ASP A 298 -0.13 6.79 19.73
N LEU A 299 -0.74 6.63 18.56
CA LEU A 299 -1.46 7.71 17.87
C LEU A 299 -2.65 8.22 18.67
N SER A 300 -3.24 7.43 19.55
CA SER A 300 -4.34 7.91 20.39
C SER A 300 -3.92 9.00 21.38
N THR A 301 -2.61 9.12 21.64
CA THR A 301 -2.04 10.19 22.47
C THR A 301 -1.47 11.33 21.64
N VAL A 302 -0.96 11.05 20.44
CA VAL A 302 -0.35 12.06 19.55
C VAL A 302 -1.42 12.86 18.80
N VAL A 303 -2.48 12.20 18.37
CA VAL A 303 -3.62 12.82 17.67
C VAL A 303 -4.91 12.42 18.36
N PRO A 304 -5.23 13.03 19.52
CA PRO A 304 -6.45 12.75 20.28
C PRO A 304 -7.70 13.36 19.62
N SER A 305 -7.53 14.33 18.72
CA SER A 305 -8.64 15.01 18.05
C SER A 305 -8.28 15.45 16.63
N LEU A 306 -9.30 15.59 15.78
CA LEU A 306 -9.24 16.26 14.48
C LEU A 306 -10.38 17.29 14.36
N GLU A 307 -10.10 18.43 13.73
CA GLU A 307 -11.10 19.50 13.49
C GLU A 307 -11.93 19.28 12.22
N ILE A 308 -11.75 18.13 11.56
CA ILE A 308 -12.42 17.76 10.31
C ILE A 308 -13.10 16.39 10.44
N PRO A 309 -14.06 16.03 9.56
CA PRO A 309 -14.66 14.70 9.52
C PRO A 309 -13.62 13.57 9.39
N VAL A 310 -13.85 12.47 10.11
CA VAL A 310 -12.96 11.30 10.19
C VAL A 310 -13.71 10.04 9.82
N TYR A 311 -13.17 9.28 8.89
CA TYR A 311 -13.75 8.03 8.42
C TYR A 311 -12.71 6.92 8.49
N PHE A 312 -12.93 5.86 9.31
CA PHE A 312 -12.02 4.72 9.38
C PHE A 312 -12.59 3.54 8.60
N PHE A 313 -11.86 3.11 7.55
CA PHE A 313 -12.16 1.94 6.73
C PHE A 313 -11.25 0.79 7.17
N HIS A 314 -11.80 -0.27 7.73
CA HIS A 314 -10.98 -1.32 8.35
C HIS A 314 -11.49 -2.72 8.03
N GLY A 315 -10.58 -3.60 7.57
CA GLY A 315 -10.90 -5.00 7.32
C GLY A 315 -11.06 -5.80 8.61
N ARG A 316 -12.05 -6.68 8.67
CA ARG A 316 -12.30 -7.56 9.82
C ARG A 316 -11.10 -8.45 10.17
N TYR A 317 -10.35 -8.86 9.13
CA TYR A 317 -9.21 -9.76 9.26
C TYR A 317 -7.86 -9.03 9.31
N ASP A 318 -7.85 -7.73 9.52
CA ASP A 318 -6.61 -6.95 9.60
C ASP A 318 -5.91 -7.16 10.93
N TYR A 319 -4.78 -7.88 10.90
CA TYR A 319 -3.82 -8.01 12.00
C TYR A 319 -2.50 -7.29 11.70
N THR A 320 -2.35 -6.69 10.52
CA THR A 320 -1.21 -5.83 10.20
C THR A 320 -1.33 -4.50 10.95
N CYS A 321 -2.52 -3.87 10.88
CA CYS A 321 -2.94 -2.80 11.77
C CYS A 321 -4.20 -3.30 12.49
N SER A 322 -4.07 -3.74 13.74
CA SER A 322 -5.13 -4.46 14.44
C SER A 322 -6.49 -3.76 14.35
N TYR A 323 -7.48 -4.44 13.76
CA TYR A 323 -8.87 -4.00 13.74
C TYR A 323 -9.38 -3.58 15.14
N HIS A 324 -9.04 -4.36 16.17
CA HIS A 324 -9.45 -4.08 17.54
C HIS A 324 -8.86 -2.75 18.06
N LEU A 325 -7.56 -2.52 17.82
CA LEU A 325 -6.91 -1.29 18.25
C LEU A 325 -7.38 -0.07 17.45
N ALA A 326 -7.69 -0.22 16.18
CA ALA A 326 -8.28 0.84 15.38
C ALA A 326 -9.67 1.23 15.90
N ARG A 327 -10.51 0.25 16.28
CA ARG A 327 -11.80 0.49 16.96
C ARG A 327 -11.63 1.22 18.30
N GLN A 328 -10.63 0.84 19.09
CA GLN A 328 -10.33 1.52 20.35
C GLN A 328 -9.88 2.97 20.12
N TYR A 329 -9.02 3.20 19.12
CA TYR A 329 -8.59 4.55 18.76
C TYR A 329 -9.76 5.40 18.28
N PHE A 330 -10.61 4.83 17.40
CA PHE A 330 -11.83 5.50 16.93
C PHE A 330 -12.76 5.90 18.08
N GLY A 331 -12.89 5.08 19.11
CA GLY A 331 -13.65 5.41 20.32
C GLY A 331 -13.09 6.62 21.07
N LYS A 332 -11.76 6.82 21.03
CA LYS A 332 -11.06 7.88 21.77
C LYS A 332 -10.92 9.20 21.00
N ILE A 333 -10.72 9.13 19.68
CA ILE A 333 -10.51 10.33 18.87
C ILE A 333 -11.74 11.23 18.89
N ASP A 334 -11.56 12.52 19.14
CA ASP A 334 -12.61 13.53 19.02
C ASP A 334 -12.60 14.13 17.61
N ALA A 335 -13.78 14.27 17.01
CA ALA A 335 -13.95 14.87 15.69
C ALA A 335 -15.39 15.36 15.50
N PRO A 336 -15.63 16.42 14.68
CA PRO A 336 -16.97 16.97 14.44
C PRO A 336 -17.94 15.96 13.83
N LEU A 337 -17.42 15.03 13.04
CA LEU A 337 -18.13 13.90 12.47
C LEU A 337 -17.19 12.72 12.38
N LYS A 338 -17.61 11.54 12.81
CA LYS A 338 -16.76 10.33 12.68
C LYS A 338 -17.57 9.09 12.38
N GLY A 339 -17.09 8.28 11.41
CA GLY A 339 -17.66 7.00 11.01
C GLY A 339 -16.60 5.90 11.02
N PHE A 340 -16.94 4.75 11.57
CA PHE A 340 -16.16 3.52 11.45
C PHE A 340 -16.89 2.53 10.54
N TYR A 341 -16.17 1.94 9.60
CA TYR A 341 -16.74 1.04 8.60
C TYR A 341 -15.96 -0.26 8.58
N THR A 342 -16.60 -1.33 9.01
CA THR A 342 -16.02 -2.68 8.98
C THR A 342 -16.23 -3.31 7.62
N PHE A 343 -15.15 -3.72 6.99
CA PHE A 343 -15.15 -4.50 5.75
C PHE A 343 -15.04 -5.98 6.11
N GLU A 344 -16.16 -6.70 6.02
CA GLU A 344 -16.31 -8.02 6.62
C GLU A 344 -15.51 -9.13 5.93
N HIS A 345 -15.11 -8.92 4.66
CA HIS A 345 -14.36 -9.89 3.87
C HIS A 345 -12.92 -9.45 3.58
N SER A 346 -12.48 -8.37 4.21
CA SER A 346 -11.18 -7.76 3.95
C SER A 346 -10.21 -7.94 5.11
N ALA A 347 -8.92 -7.96 4.77
CA ALA A 347 -7.82 -7.80 5.70
C ALA A 347 -7.29 -6.33 5.66
N HIS A 348 -6.03 -6.12 5.29
CA HIS A 348 -5.34 -4.85 5.43
C HIS A 348 -5.65 -3.82 4.33
N SER A 349 -6.33 -4.21 3.24
CA SER A 349 -6.57 -3.31 2.09
C SER A 349 -8.05 -3.25 1.70
N PRO A 350 -8.95 -2.81 2.59
CA PRO A 350 -10.40 -2.92 2.39
C PRO A 350 -10.91 -2.22 1.13
N VAL A 351 -10.34 -1.09 0.73
CA VAL A 351 -10.73 -0.38 -0.51
C VAL A 351 -10.37 -1.17 -1.77
N LEU A 352 -9.32 -1.99 -1.71
CA LEU A 352 -8.94 -2.89 -2.81
C LEU A 352 -9.79 -4.17 -2.82
N GLU A 353 -10.16 -4.68 -1.64
CA GLU A 353 -10.82 -5.97 -1.49
C GLU A 353 -12.35 -5.88 -1.67
N GLU A 354 -12.97 -4.83 -1.15
CA GLU A 354 -14.42 -4.57 -1.23
C GLU A 354 -14.68 -3.19 -1.86
N ALA A 355 -14.15 -2.98 -3.08
CA ALA A 355 -14.14 -1.69 -3.77
C ALA A 355 -15.55 -1.09 -3.96
N GLU A 356 -16.57 -1.90 -4.23
CA GLU A 356 -17.94 -1.41 -4.41
C GLU A 356 -18.51 -0.85 -3.10
N LYS A 357 -18.32 -1.56 -1.99
CA LYS A 357 -18.69 -1.07 -0.66
C LYS A 357 -17.96 0.23 -0.33
N ALA A 358 -16.65 0.28 -0.62
CA ALA A 358 -15.86 1.50 -0.41
C ALA A 358 -16.40 2.69 -1.21
N ARG A 359 -16.73 2.49 -2.50
CA ARG A 359 -17.32 3.56 -3.34
C ARG A 359 -18.67 4.03 -2.83
N THR A 360 -19.52 3.09 -2.37
CA THR A 360 -20.82 3.46 -1.78
C THR A 360 -20.63 4.35 -0.56
N ILE A 361 -19.77 3.96 0.39
CA ILE A 361 -19.48 4.76 1.58
C ILE A 361 -18.87 6.12 1.21
N LEU A 362 -17.92 6.13 0.27
CA LEU A 362 -17.31 7.38 -0.20
C LEU A 362 -18.32 8.35 -0.82
N ARG A 363 -19.27 7.82 -1.60
CA ARG A 363 -20.32 8.63 -2.24
C ARG A 363 -21.36 9.11 -1.24
N GLU A 364 -21.89 8.21 -0.43
CA GLU A 364 -23.10 8.45 0.37
C GLU A 364 -22.80 8.99 1.77
N ASP A 365 -21.58 8.74 2.29
CA ASP A 365 -21.16 9.27 3.57
C ASP A 365 -20.07 10.34 3.43
N VAL A 366 -18.92 10.01 2.85
CA VAL A 366 -17.78 10.90 2.86
C VAL A 366 -18.06 12.18 2.05
N LEU A 367 -18.50 12.05 0.80
CA LEU A 367 -18.82 13.19 -0.07
C LEU A 367 -20.10 13.95 0.38
N ALA A 368 -21.02 13.25 1.01
CA ALA A 368 -22.26 13.83 1.55
C ALA A 368 -22.08 14.45 2.95
N GLY A 369 -20.92 14.26 3.61
CA GLY A 369 -20.71 14.70 4.98
C GLY A 369 -21.63 13.99 5.98
N SER A 370 -21.83 12.68 5.82
CA SER A 370 -22.70 11.85 6.64
C SER A 370 -22.01 10.61 7.18
N THR A 371 -22.69 9.82 7.99
CA THR A 371 -22.21 8.53 8.55
C THR A 371 -23.34 7.49 8.55
N ALA A 372 -24.22 7.55 7.55
CA ALA A 372 -25.42 6.70 7.49
C ALA A 372 -25.09 5.20 7.37
N HIS A 373 -23.95 4.87 6.76
CA HIS A 373 -23.48 3.50 6.58
C HIS A 373 -22.44 3.07 7.64
N ALA A 374 -22.13 3.93 8.62
CA ALA A 374 -21.17 3.59 9.66
C ALA A 374 -21.70 2.46 10.55
N ASP A 375 -20.77 1.67 11.08
CA ASP A 375 -21.11 0.64 12.06
C ASP A 375 -21.86 1.28 13.26
N THR A 376 -22.91 0.61 13.71
CA THR A 376 -23.55 0.98 14.99
C THR A 376 -22.57 0.78 16.14
N THR A 377 -22.38 1.80 16.97
CA THR A 377 -21.50 1.79 18.14
C THR A 377 -21.95 0.83 19.22
#